data_1b4ff3d334a2caaf50754177d7cfd11d
#
_entry.id   1b4ff3d334a2caaf50754177d7cfd11d
#
_cell.length_a   1.000
_cell.length_b   1.000
_cell.length_c   1.000
_cell.angle_alpha   90.00
_cell.angle_beta   90.00
_cell.angle_gamma   90.00
#
_symmetry.space_group_name_H-M   'P 1'
#
loop_
_entity.id
_entity.type
_entity.pdbx_description
1 polymer ?
#
loop_
_entity_poly.entity_id
_entity_poly.type
_entity_poly.pdbx_seq_one_letter_code
_entity_poly.pdbx_strand_id
1 'polypeptide(L)'
;MTKIQSYLLGLLACVAIAGLIVLFICRNRIYTWTLGDVPALYAKAVNHYKAREYKEALPLFEKLAGIDSAAYAKFLLGDMYYRGLGMDGANHKKALELFLESAEQNNTDAHNNLGVMYLSGHGVQAD
;
A
#
# COMPACT_ATOMS: atom_id res chain seq x y z
N MET A 1 -29.75 -43.80 5.22
CA MET A 1 -29.92 -42.40 5.72
C MET A 1 -31.37 -42.13 5.88
N THR A 2 -31.83 -41.77 7.07
CA THR A 2 -33.22 -41.33 7.30
C THR A 2 -33.41 -39.95 6.74
N LYS A 3 -34.65 -39.62 6.29
CA LYS A 3 -34.98 -38.26 5.79
C LYS A 3 -34.58 -37.16 6.77
N ILE A 4 -34.61 -37.43 8.06
CA ILE A 4 -34.22 -36.52 9.13
C ILE A 4 -32.70 -36.25 9.09
N GLN A 5 -31.86 -37.23 8.81
CA GLN A 5 -30.40 -37.04 8.67
C GLN A 5 -30.01 -36.18 7.48
N SER A 6 -30.71 -36.31 6.35
CA SER A 6 -30.48 -35.44 5.18
C SER A 6 -30.93 -33.99 5.42
N TYR A 7 -32.00 -33.76 6.19
CA TYR A 7 -32.41 -32.41 6.58
C TYR A 7 -31.42 -31.76 7.57
N LEU A 8 -30.90 -32.53 8.52
CA LEU A 8 -29.88 -32.05 9.47
C LEU A 8 -28.56 -31.69 8.79
N LEU A 9 -28.12 -32.51 7.82
CA LEU A 9 -26.93 -32.23 7.02
C LEU A 9 -27.12 -30.98 6.14
N GLY A 10 -28.29 -30.80 5.56
CA GLY A 10 -28.64 -29.60 4.77
C GLY A 10 -28.63 -28.34 5.64
N LEU A 11 -29.21 -28.41 6.85
CA LEU A 11 -29.20 -27.29 7.80
C LEU A 11 -27.78 -26.92 8.27
N LEU A 12 -26.94 -27.91 8.57
CA LEU A 12 -25.54 -27.71 8.95
C LEU A 12 -24.72 -27.07 7.82
N ALA A 13 -24.96 -27.50 6.57
CA ALA A 13 -24.31 -26.91 5.40
C ALA A 13 -24.75 -25.45 5.19
N CYS A 14 -26.04 -25.14 5.34
CA CYS A 14 -26.54 -23.77 5.25
C CYS A 14 -25.96 -22.84 6.34
N VAL A 15 -25.83 -23.33 7.58
CA VAL A 15 -25.24 -22.56 8.68
C VAL A 15 -23.73 -22.34 8.44
N ALA A 16 -23.00 -23.34 7.91
CA ALA A 16 -21.60 -23.19 7.57
C ALA A 16 -21.39 -22.18 6.43
N ILE A 17 -22.21 -22.22 5.39
CA ILE A 17 -22.16 -21.25 4.28
C ILE A 17 -22.52 -19.85 4.76
N ALA A 18 -23.56 -19.69 5.59
CA ALA A 18 -23.91 -18.40 6.19
C ALA A 18 -22.78 -17.87 7.08
N GLY A 19 -22.12 -18.72 7.86
CA GLY A 19 -20.94 -18.36 8.65
C GLY A 19 -19.77 -17.88 7.80
N LEU A 20 -19.48 -18.57 6.68
CA LEU A 20 -18.44 -18.18 5.73
C LEU A 20 -18.76 -16.85 5.04
N ILE A 21 -20.03 -16.63 4.66
CA ILE A 21 -20.48 -15.36 4.07
C ILE A 21 -20.34 -14.22 5.09
N VAL A 22 -20.73 -14.42 6.35
CA VAL A 22 -20.60 -13.43 7.42
C VAL A 22 -19.11 -13.13 7.67
N LEU A 23 -18.25 -14.15 7.73
CA LEU A 23 -16.80 -13.96 7.87
C LEU A 23 -16.21 -13.22 6.67
N PHE A 24 -16.65 -13.52 5.46
CA PHE A 24 -16.22 -12.83 4.24
C PHE A 24 -16.67 -11.36 4.24
N ILE A 25 -17.92 -11.09 4.61
CA ILE A 25 -18.47 -9.73 4.72
C ILE A 25 -17.78 -8.96 5.85
N CYS A 26 -17.58 -9.57 7.02
CA CYS A 26 -16.87 -8.96 8.13
C CYS A 26 -15.41 -8.66 7.75
N ARG A 27 -14.71 -9.60 7.11
CA ARG A 27 -13.35 -9.40 6.62
C ARG A 27 -13.29 -8.26 5.60
N ASN A 28 -14.22 -8.25 4.63
CA ASN A 28 -14.27 -7.21 3.60
C ASN A 28 -14.65 -5.84 4.21
N ARG A 29 -15.55 -5.83 5.20
CA ARG A 29 -15.97 -4.61 5.89
C ARG A 29 -14.88 -4.07 6.84
N ILE A 30 -14.12 -4.96 7.49
CA ILE A 30 -12.94 -4.56 8.27
C ILE A 30 -11.88 -3.93 7.35
N TYR A 31 -11.65 -4.47 6.15
CA TYR A 31 -10.75 -3.86 5.16
C TYR A 31 -11.21 -2.46 4.75
N THR A 32 -12.50 -2.24 4.50
CA THR A 32 -13.04 -0.92 4.16
C THR A 32 -13.01 0.06 5.35
N TRP A 33 -13.16 -0.44 6.59
CA TRP A 33 -13.08 0.39 7.80
C TRP A 33 -11.64 0.75 8.20
N THR A 34 -10.67 -0.15 7.98
CA THR A 34 -9.26 0.07 8.37
C THR A 34 -8.45 0.80 7.31
N LEU A 35 -8.76 0.60 6.03
CA LEU A 35 -8.03 1.20 4.90
C LEU A 35 -8.73 2.43 4.31
N GLY A 36 -10.01 2.66 4.64
CA GLY A 36 -10.81 3.69 3.99
C GLY A 36 -11.00 3.42 2.49
N ASP A 37 -11.39 4.42 1.74
CA ASP A 37 -11.44 4.37 0.29
C ASP A 37 -10.03 4.63 -0.26
N VAL A 38 -9.25 3.55 -0.46
CA VAL A 38 -7.87 3.62 -0.96
C VAL A 38 -7.76 4.39 -2.28
N PRO A 39 -8.65 4.18 -3.28
CA PRO A 39 -8.65 4.97 -4.50
C PRO A 39 -8.84 6.47 -4.25
N ALA A 40 -9.76 6.86 -3.38
CA ALA A 40 -9.99 8.27 -3.05
C ALA A 40 -8.81 8.87 -2.27
N LEU A 41 -8.23 8.11 -1.35
CA LEU A 41 -7.03 8.52 -0.62
C LEU A 41 -5.85 8.72 -1.57
N TYR A 42 -5.66 7.81 -2.52
CA TYR A 42 -4.63 7.90 -3.54
C TYR A 42 -4.83 9.13 -4.45
N ALA A 43 -6.06 9.34 -4.96
CA ALA A 43 -6.38 10.50 -5.79
C ALA A 43 -6.11 11.81 -5.03
N LYS A 44 -6.47 11.88 -3.74
CA LYS A 44 -6.19 13.04 -2.88
C LYS A 44 -4.69 13.28 -2.74
N ALA A 45 -3.90 12.25 -2.45
CA ALA A 45 -2.45 12.35 -2.30
C ALA A 45 -1.78 12.85 -3.60
N VAL A 46 -2.17 12.29 -4.76
CA VAL A 46 -1.65 12.69 -6.07
C VAL A 46 -2.05 14.13 -6.41
N ASN A 47 -3.26 14.56 -6.07
CA ASN A 47 -3.69 15.95 -6.32
C ASN A 47 -2.84 16.94 -5.53
N HIS A 48 -2.60 16.70 -4.24
CA HIS A 48 -1.70 17.55 -3.43
C HIS A 48 -0.27 17.53 -3.99
N TYR A 49 0.24 16.35 -4.39
CA TYR A 49 1.57 16.24 -5.00
C TYR A 49 1.70 17.08 -6.27
N LYS A 50 0.72 17.00 -7.19
CA LYS A 50 0.68 17.78 -8.43
C LYS A 50 0.54 19.28 -8.16
N ALA A 51 -0.21 19.67 -7.14
CA ALA A 51 -0.35 21.06 -6.68
C ALA A 51 0.91 21.57 -5.96
N ARG A 52 1.95 20.74 -5.77
CA ARG A 52 3.16 21.04 -4.97
C ARG A 52 2.89 21.29 -3.48
N GLU A 53 1.77 20.85 -2.99
CA GLU A 53 1.38 20.86 -1.58
C GLU A 53 1.96 19.63 -0.89
N TYR A 54 3.29 19.60 -0.79
CA TYR A 54 4.02 18.39 -0.38
C TYR A 54 3.83 18.05 1.10
N LYS A 55 3.62 19.04 1.97
CA LYS A 55 3.34 18.83 3.39
C LYS A 55 2.01 18.10 3.61
N GLU A 56 1.04 18.38 2.77
CA GLU A 56 -0.28 17.76 2.76
C GLU A 56 -0.25 16.37 2.08
N ALA A 57 0.57 16.22 1.04
CA ALA A 57 0.71 14.96 0.32
C ALA A 57 1.47 13.88 1.13
N LEU A 58 2.50 14.28 1.88
CA LEU A 58 3.40 13.37 2.59
C LEU A 58 2.66 12.38 3.50
N PRO A 59 1.82 12.79 4.47
CA PRO A 59 1.14 11.86 5.37
C PRO A 59 0.15 10.94 4.65
N LEU A 60 -0.38 11.37 3.50
CA LEU A 60 -1.28 10.55 2.69
C LEU A 60 -0.51 9.42 1.98
N PHE A 61 0.68 9.73 1.42
CA PHE A 61 1.54 8.71 0.84
C PHE A 61 2.14 7.77 1.88
N GLU A 62 2.49 8.25 3.07
CA GLU A 62 2.93 7.39 4.19
C GLU A 62 1.84 6.36 4.56
N LYS A 63 0.58 6.80 4.64
CA LYS A 63 -0.55 5.90 4.87
C LYS A 63 -0.73 4.89 3.73
N LEU A 64 -0.59 5.32 2.49
CA LEU A 64 -0.70 4.45 1.31
C LEU A 64 0.45 3.46 1.20
N ALA A 65 1.68 3.86 1.55
CA ALA A 65 2.86 2.99 1.51
C ALA A 65 2.77 1.81 2.49
N GLY A 66 1.96 1.92 3.54
CA GLY A 66 1.64 0.82 4.44
C GLY A 66 0.75 -0.28 3.83
N ILE A 67 0.29 -0.10 2.59
CA ILE A 67 -0.53 -1.08 1.86
C ILE A 67 0.40 -1.90 0.96
N ASP A 68 0.38 -3.22 1.10
CA ASP A 68 1.33 -4.12 0.41
C ASP A 68 1.36 -3.96 -1.12
N SER A 69 0.22 -3.68 -1.73
CA SER A 69 0.09 -3.55 -3.20
C SER A 69 0.28 -2.12 -3.75
N ALA A 70 0.81 -1.20 -2.94
CA ALA A 70 0.91 0.21 -3.31
C ALA A 70 2.29 0.60 -3.90
N ALA A 71 2.79 -0.17 -4.88
CA ALA A 71 4.10 0.05 -5.50
C ALA A 71 4.34 1.50 -5.94
N TYR A 72 3.38 2.09 -6.65
CA TYR A 72 3.53 3.46 -7.16
C TYR A 72 3.44 4.52 -6.05
N ALA A 73 2.64 4.29 -5.00
CA ALA A 73 2.63 5.18 -3.83
C ALA A 73 3.96 5.14 -3.07
N LYS A 74 4.56 3.96 -2.93
CA LYS A 74 5.91 3.78 -2.35
C LYS A 74 6.97 4.50 -3.18
N PHE A 75 6.88 4.41 -4.52
CA PHE A 75 7.75 5.14 -5.42
C PHE A 75 7.63 6.66 -5.22
N LEU A 76 6.42 7.23 -5.24
CA LEU A 76 6.22 8.67 -5.03
C LEU A 76 6.68 9.13 -3.66
N LEU A 77 6.43 8.35 -2.61
CA LEU A 77 6.95 8.62 -1.27
C LEU A 77 8.48 8.58 -1.25
N GLY A 78 9.08 7.60 -1.93
CA GLY A 78 10.54 7.52 -2.11
C GLY A 78 11.12 8.76 -2.79
N ASP A 79 10.48 9.26 -3.86
CA ASP A 79 10.87 10.51 -4.52
C ASP A 79 10.77 11.71 -3.58
N MET A 80 9.72 11.79 -2.77
CA MET A 80 9.57 12.84 -1.76
C MET A 80 10.71 12.81 -0.73
N TYR A 81 11.07 11.63 -0.21
CA TYR A 81 12.21 11.48 0.71
C TYR A 81 13.55 11.76 0.02
N TYR A 82 13.74 11.34 -1.22
CA TYR A 82 14.96 11.58 -1.98
C TYR A 82 15.21 13.08 -2.21
N ARG A 83 14.16 13.83 -2.51
CA ARG A 83 14.21 15.26 -2.82
C ARG A 83 13.93 16.16 -1.62
N GLY A 84 13.54 15.60 -0.47
CA GLY A 84 13.16 16.36 0.72
C GLY A 84 11.85 17.14 0.58
N LEU A 85 10.91 16.63 -0.21
CA LEU A 85 9.64 17.31 -0.47
C LEU A 85 8.67 17.19 0.71
N GLY A 86 8.25 18.33 1.27
CA GLY A 86 7.32 18.38 2.41
C GLY A 86 7.97 18.14 3.77
N MET A 87 9.30 18.10 3.84
CA MET A 87 10.09 17.89 5.05
C MET A 87 11.31 18.82 5.09
N ASP A 88 12.03 18.85 6.21
CA ASP A 88 13.14 19.78 6.42
C ASP A 88 14.43 19.43 5.66
N GLY A 89 14.49 18.23 5.04
CA GLY A 89 15.62 17.78 4.26
C GLY A 89 15.43 16.40 3.65
N ALA A 90 16.30 16.06 2.70
CA ALA A 90 16.28 14.75 2.04
C ALA A 90 16.69 13.62 3.02
N ASN A 91 16.06 12.47 2.86
CA ASN A 91 16.43 11.23 3.57
C ASN A 91 16.66 10.12 2.54
N HIS A 92 17.87 10.05 2.02
CA HIS A 92 18.25 9.11 0.97
C HIS A 92 18.16 7.64 1.42
N LYS A 93 18.42 7.34 2.70
CA LYS A 93 18.28 5.99 3.23
C LYS A 93 16.83 5.52 3.16
N LYS A 94 15.90 6.36 3.61
CA LYS A 94 14.46 6.04 3.54
C LYS A 94 13.95 5.96 2.10
N ALA A 95 14.46 6.83 1.24
CA ALA A 95 14.15 6.78 -0.19
C ALA A 95 14.62 5.45 -0.82
N LEU A 96 15.83 4.99 -0.49
CA LEU A 96 16.36 3.72 -0.96
C LEU A 96 15.47 2.53 -0.56
N GLU A 97 15.07 2.45 0.71
CA GLU A 97 14.16 1.41 1.22
C GLU A 97 12.85 1.39 0.42
N LEU A 98 12.22 2.54 0.22
CA LEU A 98 10.95 2.66 -0.50
C LEU A 98 11.07 2.33 -1.99
N PHE A 99 12.17 2.73 -2.63
CA PHE A 99 12.42 2.36 -4.02
C PHE A 99 12.67 0.86 -4.19
N LEU A 100 13.39 0.22 -3.25
CA LEU A 100 13.56 -1.24 -3.24
C LEU A 100 12.21 -1.96 -3.13
N GLU A 101 11.39 -1.59 -2.15
CA GLU A 101 10.06 -2.18 -1.99
C GLU A 101 9.15 -1.97 -3.21
N SER A 102 9.26 -0.81 -3.86
CA SER A 102 8.51 -0.50 -5.08
C SER A 102 9.01 -1.31 -6.28
N ALA A 103 10.34 -1.45 -6.41
CA ALA A 103 10.97 -2.21 -7.48
C ALA A 103 10.68 -3.72 -7.39
N GLU A 104 10.61 -4.28 -6.18
CA GLU A 104 10.19 -5.67 -5.93
C GLU A 104 8.77 -5.95 -6.47
N GLN A 105 7.95 -4.92 -6.57
CA GLN A 105 6.61 -4.96 -7.18
C GLN A 105 6.62 -4.58 -8.68
N ASN A 106 7.78 -4.68 -9.34
CA ASN A 106 7.99 -4.41 -10.76
C ASN A 106 7.73 -2.94 -11.19
N ASN A 107 7.93 -1.97 -10.31
CA ASN A 107 7.88 -0.57 -10.69
C ASN A 107 9.17 -0.16 -11.42
N THR A 108 9.05 0.14 -12.71
CA THR A 108 10.19 0.51 -13.56
C THR A 108 10.84 1.83 -13.15
N ASP A 109 10.04 2.81 -12.72
CA ASP A 109 10.56 4.12 -12.29
C ASP A 109 11.40 3.99 -11.02
N ALA A 110 11.01 3.08 -10.12
CA ALA A 110 11.78 2.76 -8.93
C ALA A 110 13.13 2.11 -9.28
N HIS A 111 13.18 1.20 -10.26
CA HIS A 111 14.44 0.62 -10.75
C HIS A 111 15.38 1.69 -11.32
N ASN A 112 14.85 2.63 -12.09
CA ASN A 112 15.64 3.74 -12.65
C ASN A 112 16.22 4.62 -11.53
N ASN A 113 15.41 4.97 -10.52
CA ASN A 113 15.88 5.79 -9.39
C ASN A 113 16.90 5.05 -8.53
N LEU A 114 16.75 3.75 -8.33
CA LEU A 114 17.78 2.93 -7.69
C LEU A 114 19.11 2.98 -8.43
N GLY A 115 19.07 2.88 -9.77
CA GLY A 115 20.28 3.03 -10.59
C GLY A 115 20.97 4.39 -10.36
N VAL A 116 20.20 5.47 -10.32
CA VAL A 116 20.73 6.82 -10.02
C VAL A 116 21.33 6.89 -8.61
N MET A 117 20.64 6.31 -7.62
CA MET A 117 21.12 6.32 -6.23
C MET A 117 22.43 5.55 -6.05
N TYR A 118 22.55 4.37 -6.67
CA TYR A 118 23.78 3.58 -6.65
C TYR A 118 24.93 4.29 -7.35
N LEU A 119 24.69 4.92 -8.49
CA LEU A 119 25.73 5.68 -9.23
C LEU A 119 26.20 6.93 -8.47
N SER A 120 25.32 7.60 -7.75
CA SER A 120 25.63 8.82 -6.97
C SER A 120 26.04 8.55 -5.53
N GLY A 121 25.97 7.30 -5.05
CA GLY A 121 26.27 6.95 -3.67
C GLY A 121 25.25 7.46 -2.64
N HIS A 122 24.07 7.88 -3.08
CA HIS A 122 23.04 8.40 -2.19
C HIS A 122 22.30 7.28 -1.46
N GLY A 123 22.38 7.27 -0.13
CA GLY A 123 21.69 6.30 0.72
C GLY A 123 22.30 4.89 0.71
N VAL A 124 23.34 4.65 -0.08
CA VAL A 124 24.15 3.44 -0.08
C VAL A 124 25.48 3.71 0.59
N GLN A 125 26.00 2.76 1.38
CA GLN A 125 27.38 2.85 1.83
C GLN A 125 28.26 2.62 0.60
N ALA A 126 29.09 3.61 0.28
CA ALA A 126 30.20 3.38 -0.64
C ALA A 126 31.15 2.42 0.05
N ASP A 127 31.29 1.23 -0.52
CA ASP A 127 32.32 0.28 -0.12
C ASP A 127 33.72 0.80 -0.49
#